data_7114d162fbdcadf88cfd4484695e0b8d
#
_entry.id   7114d162fbdcadf88cfd4484695e0b8d
#
_cell.length_a   1.000
_cell.length_b   1.000
_cell.length_c   1.000
_cell.angle_alpha   90.00
_cell.angle_beta   90.00
_cell.angle_gamma   90.00
#
_symmetry.space_group_name_H-M   'P 1'
#
loop_
_entity.id
_entity.type
_entity.pdbx_description
1 polymer ?
#
loop_
_entity_poly.entity_id
_entity_poly.type
_entity_poly.pdbx_seq_one_letter_code
_entity_poly.pdbx_strand_id
1 'polypeptide(L)'
;MTARAMLLVAAAVCLAEPLHAADLKVISAGAVRGLIAQIIDDYSGRTGQKFDFTIGTTGQLRTIIASGQPADLIICSAPLMAELEKVGKFTPGSRTDLGRVGIGVAVCDGAVVPDVATPEAFRAALVAARSIAFTNPAEGGTSGIYFTGLAERLGIADAVKAKAMLTKGGREAAVEVAQGRAELAIVFISEAVAVKGVKLAGPLPAPLQDYSVYAAAIPASSTDPAAARAFVAALASAEMAERWRRNGFEPPK
;
A
#
# COMPACT_ATOMS: atom_id res chain seq x y z
N MET A 1 -68.00 20.75 43.65
CA MET A 1 -66.95 21.52 42.99
C MET A 1 -65.67 20.60 43.01
N THR A 2 -65.43 19.88 41.95
CA THR A 2 -64.35 18.92 41.83
C THR A 2 -63.34 19.44 40.83
N ALA A 3 -62.15 19.85 41.32
CA ALA A 3 -61.02 20.29 40.50
C ALA A 3 -60.29 19.07 39.96
N ARG A 4 -60.27 18.89 38.63
CA ARG A 4 -59.42 17.90 37.94
C ARG A 4 -58.01 18.49 37.73
N ALA A 5 -57.04 17.91 38.39
CA ALA A 5 -55.63 18.17 38.11
C ALA A 5 -55.20 17.44 36.83
N MET A 6 -54.76 18.19 35.84
CA MET A 6 -54.27 17.69 34.54
C MET A 6 -52.72 17.55 34.66
N LEU A 7 -52.22 16.31 34.73
CA LEU A 7 -50.77 16.01 34.74
C LEU A 7 -50.24 16.10 33.30
N LEU A 8 -49.44 17.10 33.02
CA LEU A 8 -48.65 17.20 31.78
C LEU A 8 -47.38 16.36 31.93
N VAL A 9 -47.33 15.21 31.23
CA VAL A 9 -46.10 14.42 31.07
C VAL A 9 -45.33 15.03 29.91
N ALA A 10 -44.26 15.75 30.19
CA ALA A 10 -43.31 16.24 29.20
C ALA A 10 -42.40 15.04 28.79
N ALA A 11 -42.61 14.51 27.60
CA ALA A 11 -41.71 13.52 26.99
C ALA A 11 -40.44 14.26 26.54
N ALA A 12 -39.34 14.09 27.26
CA ALA A 12 -37.99 14.52 26.83
C ALA A 12 -37.56 13.62 25.67
N VAL A 13 -37.67 14.11 24.45
CA VAL A 13 -37.02 13.49 23.27
C VAL A 13 -35.53 13.79 23.38
N CYS A 14 -34.73 12.84 23.87
CA CYS A 14 -33.29 12.87 23.72
C CYS A 14 -32.95 12.77 22.24
N LEU A 15 -32.67 13.90 21.63
CA LEU A 15 -31.95 13.95 20.34
C LEU A 15 -30.54 13.43 20.58
N ALA A 16 -30.33 12.15 20.33
CA ALA A 16 -28.98 11.60 20.23
C ALA A 16 -28.30 12.30 19.04
N GLU A 17 -27.43 13.26 19.33
CA GLU A 17 -26.54 13.80 18.30
C GLU A 17 -25.76 12.61 17.70
N PRO A 18 -25.61 12.51 16.36
CA PRO A 18 -24.79 11.50 15.77
C PRO A 18 -23.36 11.70 16.31
N LEU A 19 -22.88 10.75 17.12
CA LEU A 19 -21.48 10.69 17.51
C LEU A 19 -20.67 10.67 16.21
N HIS A 20 -20.06 11.79 15.84
CA HIS A 20 -19.10 11.80 14.75
C HIS A 20 -17.98 10.85 15.17
N ALA A 21 -17.90 9.70 14.51
CA ALA A 21 -16.78 8.78 14.69
C ALA A 21 -15.49 9.57 14.42
N ALA A 22 -14.53 9.48 15.32
CA ALA A 22 -13.23 10.09 15.12
C ALA A 22 -12.58 9.51 13.84
N ASP A 23 -11.74 10.30 13.19
CA ASP A 23 -11.05 9.82 11.99
C ASP A 23 -10.17 8.62 12.34
N LEU A 24 -10.34 7.50 11.64
CA LEU A 24 -9.52 6.30 11.83
C LEU A 24 -8.10 6.58 11.32
N LYS A 25 -7.13 6.55 12.23
CA LYS A 25 -5.71 6.84 11.92
C LYS A 25 -5.06 5.60 11.35
N VAL A 26 -4.62 5.66 10.09
CA VAL A 26 -4.04 4.53 9.38
C VAL A 26 -2.61 4.84 8.95
N ILE A 27 -1.66 4.04 9.39
CA ILE A 27 -0.29 4.04 8.87
C ILE A 27 -0.18 2.95 7.82
N SER A 28 0.15 3.31 6.57
CA SER A 28 0.06 2.38 5.43
C SER A 28 1.27 2.41 4.52
N ALA A 29 1.65 1.24 4.01
CA ALA A 29 2.67 1.12 2.98
C ALA A 29 2.20 1.71 1.64
N GLY A 30 3.13 2.34 0.90
CA GLY A 30 2.86 2.96 -0.39
C GLY A 30 2.35 1.99 -1.45
N ALA A 31 2.79 0.72 -1.41
CA ALA A 31 2.38 -0.31 -2.36
C ALA A 31 0.87 -0.59 -2.37
N VAL A 32 0.18 -0.42 -1.24
CA VAL A 32 -1.29 -0.62 -1.14
C VAL A 32 -2.10 0.67 -1.32
N ARG A 33 -1.44 1.83 -1.42
CA ARG A 33 -2.08 3.15 -1.46
C ARG A 33 -3.15 3.28 -2.54
N GLY A 34 -2.85 2.83 -3.76
CA GLY A 34 -3.76 3.00 -4.91
C GLY A 34 -5.08 2.27 -4.72
N LEU A 35 -5.03 1.05 -4.18
CA LEU A 35 -6.20 0.25 -3.88
C LEU A 35 -6.96 0.79 -2.65
N ILE A 36 -6.23 1.09 -1.57
CA ILE A 36 -6.85 1.59 -0.33
C ILE A 36 -7.63 2.88 -0.60
N ALA A 37 -7.09 3.82 -1.39
CA ALA A 37 -7.80 5.04 -1.74
C ALA A 37 -9.17 4.77 -2.40
N GLN A 38 -9.24 3.81 -3.33
CA GLN A 38 -10.49 3.42 -3.98
C GLN A 38 -11.52 2.78 -3.01
N ILE A 39 -11.01 2.01 -2.03
CA ILE A 39 -11.87 1.33 -1.05
C ILE A 39 -12.41 2.33 -0.04
N ILE A 40 -11.59 3.30 0.37
CA ILE A 40 -11.98 4.32 1.36
C ILE A 40 -13.16 5.15 0.88
N ASP A 41 -13.14 5.60 -0.37
CA ASP A 41 -14.22 6.41 -0.91
C ASP A 41 -15.56 5.66 -0.80
N ASP A 42 -15.57 4.38 -1.20
CA ASP A 42 -16.76 3.54 -1.11
C ASP A 42 -17.15 3.23 0.36
N TYR A 43 -16.17 2.95 1.21
CA TYR A 43 -16.39 2.60 2.61
C TYR A 43 -16.90 3.80 3.40
N SER A 44 -16.28 4.97 3.24
CA SER A 44 -16.71 6.22 3.87
C SER A 44 -18.12 6.63 3.44
N GLY A 45 -18.44 6.45 2.15
CA GLY A 45 -19.79 6.74 1.63
C GLY A 45 -20.87 5.85 2.25
N ARG A 46 -20.54 4.60 2.60
CA ARG A 46 -21.51 3.65 3.20
C ARG A 46 -21.61 3.75 4.71
N THR A 47 -20.51 4.08 5.39
CA THR A 47 -20.42 4.00 6.86
C THR A 47 -20.31 5.35 7.55
N GLY A 48 -19.99 6.42 6.82
CA GLY A 48 -19.64 7.72 7.40
C GLY A 48 -18.26 7.77 8.04
N GLN A 49 -17.49 6.65 8.09
CA GLN A 49 -16.16 6.61 8.67
C GLN A 49 -15.19 7.48 7.86
N LYS A 50 -14.49 8.38 8.55
CA LYS A 50 -13.39 9.17 7.97
C LYS A 50 -12.05 8.55 8.32
N PHE A 51 -11.03 8.90 7.54
CA PHE A 51 -9.70 8.33 7.67
C PHE A 51 -8.62 9.41 7.63
N ASP A 52 -7.60 9.25 8.47
CA ASP A 52 -6.36 10.03 8.45
C ASP A 52 -5.20 9.08 8.08
N PHE A 53 -4.52 9.34 6.96
CA PHE A 53 -3.52 8.45 6.40
C PHE A 53 -2.10 9.02 6.48
N THR A 54 -1.21 8.23 7.08
CA THR A 54 0.23 8.39 6.93
C THR A 54 0.77 7.28 6.03
N ILE A 55 1.42 7.64 4.92
CA ILE A 55 1.90 6.70 3.91
C ILE A 55 3.41 6.80 3.78
N GLY A 56 4.09 5.63 3.67
CA GLY A 56 5.53 5.58 3.49
C GLY A 56 6.05 4.26 2.92
N THR A 57 7.35 4.21 2.66
CA THR A 57 8.07 2.97 2.39
C THR A 57 8.17 2.14 3.68
N THR A 58 8.55 0.85 3.58
CA THR A 58 8.76 0.00 4.76
C THR A 58 9.73 0.62 5.76
N GLY A 59 10.83 1.26 5.28
CA GLY A 59 11.80 1.94 6.14
C GLY A 59 11.23 3.18 6.83
N GLN A 60 10.49 4.01 6.08
CA GLN A 60 9.81 5.19 6.64
C GLN A 60 8.75 4.79 7.67
N LEU A 61 7.96 3.74 7.41
CA LEU A 61 6.97 3.24 8.36
C LEU A 61 7.63 2.75 9.67
N ARG A 62 8.78 2.08 9.59
CA ARG A 62 9.54 1.68 10.79
C ARG A 62 9.87 2.89 11.65
N THR A 63 10.36 3.97 11.05
CA THR A 63 10.69 5.22 11.76
C THR A 63 9.45 5.89 12.36
N ILE A 64 8.37 5.99 11.57
CA ILE A 64 7.10 6.60 12.01
C ILE A 64 6.50 5.83 13.19
N ILE A 65 6.46 4.51 13.13
CA ILE A 65 5.92 3.67 14.21
C ILE A 65 6.82 3.74 15.45
N ALA A 66 8.15 3.77 15.26
CA ALA A 66 9.11 3.90 16.35
C ALA A 66 9.01 5.25 17.06
N SER A 67 8.64 6.33 16.37
CA SER A 67 8.41 7.66 16.97
C SER A 67 7.16 7.73 17.86
N GLY A 68 6.33 6.67 17.87
CA GLY A 68 5.11 6.64 18.66
C GLY A 68 3.93 7.38 18.03
N GLN A 69 3.96 7.65 16.71
CA GLN A 69 2.83 8.28 16.03
C GLN A 69 1.55 7.46 16.28
N PRO A 70 0.45 8.08 16.74
CA PRO A 70 -0.80 7.39 17.00
C PRO A 70 -1.36 6.73 15.73
N ALA A 71 -1.82 5.49 15.85
CA ALA A 71 -2.49 4.77 14.79
C ALA A 71 -3.53 3.81 15.36
N ASP A 72 -4.63 3.65 14.63
CA ASP A 72 -5.68 2.66 14.92
C ASP A 72 -5.52 1.42 14.03
N LEU A 73 -4.85 1.57 12.91
CA LEU A 73 -4.55 0.48 11.98
C LEU A 73 -3.16 0.68 11.35
N ILE A 74 -2.40 -0.40 11.24
CA ILE A 74 -1.12 -0.41 10.50
C ILE A 74 -1.23 -1.44 9.38
N ILE A 75 -0.89 -1.01 8.14
CA ILE A 75 -0.83 -1.87 6.95
C ILE A 75 0.60 -1.81 6.42
N CYS A 76 1.35 -2.89 6.57
CA CYS A 76 2.76 -2.93 6.16
C CYS A 76 3.16 -4.31 5.62
N SER A 77 4.42 -4.42 5.15
CA SER A 77 4.96 -5.69 4.69
C SER A 77 5.04 -6.72 5.83
N ALA A 78 4.83 -8.00 5.50
CA ALA A 78 4.83 -9.07 6.47
C ALA A 78 6.12 -9.17 7.32
N PRO A 79 7.33 -8.92 6.79
CA PRO A 79 8.53 -8.85 7.62
C PRO A 79 8.48 -7.75 8.69
N LEU A 80 8.08 -6.52 8.33
CA LEU A 80 7.93 -5.43 9.29
C LEU A 80 6.82 -5.75 10.31
N MET A 81 5.71 -6.34 9.84
CA MET A 81 4.63 -6.79 10.72
C MET A 81 5.15 -7.76 11.79
N ALA A 82 5.93 -8.78 11.38
CA ALA A 82 6.51 -9.75 12.29
C ALA A 82 7.53 -9.16 13.28
N GLU A 83 8.30 -8.15 12.87
CA GLU A 83 9.18 -7.40 13.77
C GLU A 83 8.39 -6.69 14.88
N LEU A 84 7.30 -6.01 14.50
CA LEU A 84 6.45 -5.26 15.41
C LEU A 84 5.64 -6.17 16.35
N GLU A 85 5.20 -7.35 15.87
CA GLU A 85 4.54 -8.37 16.69
C GLU A 85 5.46 -8.88 17.80
N LYS A 86 6.73 -9.17 17.49
CA LYS A 86 7.72 -9.64 18.46
C LYS A 86 7.94 -8.68 19.63
N VAL A 87 7.74 -7.38 19.42
CA VAL A 87 7.87 -6.35 20.46
C VAL A 87 6.51 -5.91 21.05
N GLY A 88 5.45 -6.70 20.81
CA GLY A 88 4.14 -6.48 21.41
C GLY A 88 3.41 -5.21 20.94
N LYS A 89 3.67 -4.71 19.75
CA LYS A 89 3.04 -3.48 19.25
C LYS A 89 1.57 -3.66 18.85
N PHE A 90 1.10 -4.89 18.66
CA PHE A 90 -0.24 -5.17 18.19
C PHE A 90 -1.12 -5.90 19.21
N THR A 91 -2.42 -5.72 19.09
CA THR A 91 -3.41 -6.55 19.78
C THR A 91 -3.25 -8.00 19.29
N PRO A 92 -3.08 -8.99 20.20
CA PRO A 92 -2.94 -10.39 19.82
C PRO A 92 -4.06 -10.86 18.90
N GLY A 93 -3.70 -11.58 17.84
CA GLY A 93 -4.66 -12.13 16.86
C GLY A 93 -5.31 -11.09 15.94
N SER A 94 -4.87 -9.84 15.94
CA SER A 94 -5.42 -8.79 15.06
C SER A 94 -4.81 -8.77 13.66
N ARG A 95 -3.74 -9.53 13.42
CA ARG A 95 -3.10 -9.60 12.10
C ARG A 95 -4.00 -10.30 11.07
N THR A 96 -4.08 -9.71 9.90
CA THR A 96 -4.75 -10.26 8.72
C THR A 96 -3.88 -10.04 7.50
N ASP A 97 -3.46 -11.10 6.83
CA ASP A 97 -2.74 -11.00 5.57
C ASP A 97 -3.73 -10.64 4.46
N LEU A 98 -3.44 -9.58 3.70
CA LEU A 98 -4.36 -8.98 2.74
C LEU A 98 -4.10 -9.45 1.30
N GLY A 99 -2.83 -9.53 0.91
CA GLY A 99 -2.42 -9.92 -0.43
C GLY A 99 -0.92 -9.82 -0.60
N ARG A 100 -0.43 -10.36 -1.72
CA ARG A 100 0.98 -10.24 -2.12
C ARG A 100 1.09 -9.55 -3.46
N VAL A 101 2.19 -8.86 -3.69
CA VAL A 101 2.47 -8.16 -4.95
C VAL A 101 3.89 -8.44 -5.41
N GLY A 102 4.04 -8.70 -6.70
CA GLY A 102 5.33 -8.86 -7.36
C GLY A 102 5.87 -7.54 -7.89
N ILE A 103 7.15 -7.55 -8.26
CA ILE A 103 7.81 -6.45 -8.94
C ILE A 103 7.58 -6.58 -10.43
N GLY A 104 7.45 -5.44 -11.12
CA GLY A 104 7.27 -5.37 -12.56
C GLY A 104 8.09 -4.28 -13.22
N VAL A 105 8.12 -4.36 -14.53
CA VAL A 105 8.70 -3.35 -15.42
C VAL A 105 7.58 -2.52 -16.02
N ALA A 106 7.66 -1.22 -15.87
CA ALA A 106 6.69 -0.30 -16.41
C ALA A 106 7.32 0.67 -17.42
N VAL A 107 6.56 1.05 -18.43
CA VAL A 107 6.91 1.99 -19.49
C VAL A 107 5.84 3.07 -19.62
N CYS A 108 6.15 4.18 -20.29
CA CYS A 108 5.14 5.16 -20.68
C CYS A 108 4.10 4.49 -21.60
N ASP A 109 2.83 4.84 -21.41
CA ASP A 109 1.79 4.37 -22.33
C ASP A 109 2.07 4.88 -23.76
N GLY A 110 1.91 3.97 -24.75
CA GLY A 110 2.30 4.24 -26.14
C GLY A 110 3.79 4.06 -26.46
N ALA A 111 4.67 3.86 -25.48
CA ALA A 111 6.07 3.52 -25.74
C ALA A 111 6.25 2.08 -26.24
N VAL A 112 7.40 1.82 -26.85
CA VAL A 112 7.81 0.46 -27.21
C VAL A 112 7.99 -0.37 -25.93
N VAL A 113 7.28 -1.49 -25.86
CA VAL A 113 7.33 -2.39 -24.70
C VAL A 113 8.53 -3.33 -24.87
N PRO A 114 9.52 -3.31 -23.97
CA PRO A 114 10.63 -4.25 -24.03
C PRO A 114 10.18 -5.67 -23.69
N ASP A 115 10.85 -6.66 -24.27
CA ASP A 115 10.71 -8.04 -23.81
C ASP A 115 11.38 -8.21 -22.45
N VAL A 116 10.62 -8.70 -21.48
CA VAL A 116 11.09 -8.96 -20.10
C VAL A 116 10.67 -10.37 -19.63
N ALA A 117 10.30 -11.27 -20.56
CA ALA A 117 9.73 -12.56 -20.23
C ALA A 117 10.77 -13.55 -19.66
N THR A 118 12.05 -13.40 -20.04
CA THR A 118 13.13 -14.26 -19.54
C THR A 118 14.19 -13.43 -18.79
N PRO A 119 15.02 -14.06 -17.93
CA PRO A 119 16.12 -13.37 -17.25
C PRO A 119 17.08 -12.67 -18.24
N GLU A 120 17.36 -13.30 -19.37
CA GLU A 120 18.25 -12.78 -20.40
C GLU A 120 17.62 -11.56 -21.12
N ALA A 121 16.34 -11.64 -21.50
CA ALA A 121 15.60 -10.55 -22.12
C ALA A 121 15.45 -9.37 -21.15
N PHE A 122 15.10 -9.63 -19.89
CA PHE A 122 15.02 -8.61 -18.84
C PHE A 122 16.38 -7.91 -18.65
N ARG A 123 17.48 -8.68 -18.53
CA ARG A 123 18.83 -8.13 -18.43
C ARG A 123 19.17 -7.26 -19.64
N ALA A 124 18.87 -7.74 -20.85
CA ALA A 124 19.12 -6.98 -22.09
C ALA A 124 18.31 -5.68 -22.13
N ALA A 125 17.03 -5.71 -21.75
CA ALA A 125 16.18 -4.53 -21.65
C ALA A 125 16.75 -3.50 -20.68
N LEU A 126 17.21 -3.92 -19.49
CA LEU A 126 17.84 -3.03 -18.52
C LEU A 126 19.13 -2.42 -19.05
N VAL A 127 19.96 -3.17 -19.76
CA VAL A 127 21.23 -2.67 -20.34
C VAL A 127 20.95 -1.69 -21.46
N ALA A 128 19.97 -1.95 -22.31
CA ALA A 128 19.61 -1.10 -23.46
C ALA A 128 18.90 0.20 -23.07
N ALA A 129 18.13 0.20 -21.96
CA ALA A 129 17.38 1.37 -21.52
C ALA A 129 18.29 2.57 -21.27
N ARG A 130 17.80 3.78 -21.62
CA ARG A 130 18.51 5.05 -21.39
C ARG A 130 18.41 5.54 -19.97
N SER A 131 17.33 5.23 -19.28
CA SER A 131 17.09 5.61 -17.88
C SER A 131 16.16 4.62 -17.19
N ILE A 132 16.39 4.38 -15.89
CA ILE A 132 15.63 3.43 -15.07
C ILE A 132 15.25 4.12 -13.77
N ALA A 133 13.95 4.31 -13.54
CA ALA A 133 13.42 4.85 -12.29
C ALA A 133 13.09 3.73 -11.31
N PHE A 134 13.46 3.88 -10.05
CA PHE A 134 13.10 2.97 -8.98
C PHE A 134 13.25 3.62 -7.61
N THR A 135 12.64 3.05 -6.60
CA THR A 135 12.75 3.57 -5.23
C THR A 135 14.19 3.53 -4.75
N ASN A 136 14.68 4.67 -4.25
CA ASN A 136 16.00 4.73 -3.63
C ASN A 136 16.09 3.71 -2.47
N PRO A 137 17.04 2.77 -2.48
CA PRO A 137 17.23 1.82 -1.38
C PRO A 137 17.40 2.48 -0.01
N ALA A 138 18.00 3.68 0.04
CA ALA A 138 18.19 4.45 1.27
C ALA A 138 16.86 4.90 1.91
N GLU A 139 15.77 5.00 1.13
CA GLU A 139 14.42 5.27 1.65
C GLU A 139 13.77 4.03 2.27
N GLY A 140 14.45 2.88 2.26
CA GLY A 140 13.94 1.61 2.80
C GLY A 140 12.76 1.03 2.00
N GLY A 141 12.67 1.35 0.71
CA GLY A 141 11.67 0.78 -0.20
C GLY A 141 12.02 -0.64 -0.60
N THR A 142 11.14 -1.60 -0.32
CA THR A 142 11.41 -3.04 -0.51
C THR A 142 11.77 -3.37 -1.97
N SER A 143 11.00 -2.86 -2.95
CA SER A 143 11.26 -3.11 -4.38
C SER A 143 12.60 -2.53 -4.84
N GLY A 144 12.99 -1.35 -4.34
CA GLY A 144 14.27 -0.72 -4.68
C GLY A 144 15.47 -1.47 -4.09
N ILE A 145 15.36 -1.91 -2.84
CA ILE A 145 16.39 -2.74 -2.18
C ILE A 145 16.56 -4.05 -2.95
N TYR A 146 15.46 -4.74 -3.26
CA TYR A 146 15.49 -5.98 -4.02
C TYR A 146 16.12 -5.79 -5.41
N PHE A 147 15.67 -4.76 -6.15
CA PHE A 147 16.17 -4.50 -7.51
C PHE A 147 17.67 -4.18 -7.53
N THR A 148 18.17 -3.42 -6.56
CA THR A 148 19.60 -3.13 -6.47
C THR A 148 20.41 -4.41 -6.29
N GLY A 149 20.03 -5.29 -5.35
CA GLY A 149 20.69 -6.58 -5.18
C GLY A 149 20.51 -7.53 -6.38
N LEU A 150 19.38 -7.42 -7.10
CA LEU A 150 19.17 -8.16 -8.34
C LEU A 150 20.13 -7.70 -9.45
N ALA A 151 20.32 -6.40 -9.61
CA ALA A 151 21.26 -5.84 -10.59
C ALA A 151 22.72 -6.32 -10.34
N GLU A 152 23.09 -6.46 -9.05
CA GLU A 152 24.39 -7.05 -8.66
C GLU A 152 24.47 -8.53 -9.08
N ARG A 153 23.47 -9.34 -8.76
CA ARG A 153 23.41 -10.77 -9.14
C ARG A 153 23.44 -10.99 -10.65
N LEU A 154 22.86 -10.06 -11.42
CA LEU A 154 22.86 -10.09 -12.88
C LEU A 154 24.13 -9.53 -13.51
N GLY A 155 25.08 -9.00 -12.73
CA GLY A 155 26.34 -8.42 -13.21
C GLY A 155 26.15 -7.13 -14.01
N ILE A 156 25.11 -6.34 -13.71
CA ILE A 156 24.77 -5.09 -14.41
C ILE A 156 24.63 -3.88 -13.46
N ALA A 157 25.11 -4.00 -12.22
CA ALA A 157 24.95 -2.95 -11.21
C ALA A 157 25.47 -1.59 -11.68
N ASP A 158 26.68 -1.53 -12.26
CA ASP A 158 27.27 -0.30 -12.75
C ASP A 158 26.47 0.31 -13.92
N ALA A 159 25.98 -0.53 -14.84
CA ALA A 159 25.17 -0.10 -15.96
C ALA A 159 23.81 0.46 -15.49
N VAL A 160 23.20 -0.12 -14.47
CA VAL A 160 21.97 0.38 -13.84
C VAL A 160 22.25 1.68 -13.10
N LYS A 161 23.31 1.74 -12.29
CA LYS A 161 23.66 2.91 -11.48
C LYS A 161 23.93 4.14 -12.35
N ALA A 162 24.60 3.98 -13.51
CA ALA A 162 24.91 5.08 -14.41
C ALA A 162 23.67 5.79 -14.98
N LYS A 163 22.50 5.16 -14.96
CA LYS A 163 21.25 5.67 -15.53
C LYS A 163 20.06 5.59 -14.58
N ALA A 164 20.35 5.39 -13.29
CA ALA A 164 19.35 5.31 -12.24
C ALA A 164 18.71 6.68 -11.97
N MET A 165 17.39 6.71 -11.94
CA MET A 165 16.59 7.80 -11.42
C MET A 165 15.98 7.34 -10.10
N LEU A 166 16.58 7.76 -9.00
CA LEU A 166 16.16 7.35 -7.66
C LEU A 166 15.01 8.22 -7.15
N THR A 167 13.95 7.59 -6.65
CA THR A 167 12.75 8.25 -6.14
C THR A 167 12.49 7.89 -4.67
N LYS A 168 11.63 8.66 -4.01
CA LYS A 168 11.25 8.40 -2.61
C LYS A 168 10.30 7.20 -2.45
N GLY A 169 9.63 6.78 -3.53
CA GLY A 169 8.69 5.65 -3.53
C GLY A 169 8.42 5.15 -4.94
N GLY A 170 7.90 3.93 -5.08
CA GLY A 170 7.70 3.30 -6.39
C GLY A 170 6.63 4.00 -7.23
N ARG A 171 5.58 4.56 -6.60
CA ARG A 171 4.62 5.39 -7.33
C ARG A 171 5.28 6.60 -8.01
N GLU A 172 6.23 7.25 -7.36
CA GLU A 172 6.97 8.37 -7.94
C GLU A 172 7.79 7.91 -9.14
N ALA A 173 8.45 6.74 -9.04
CA ALA A 173 9.17 6.16 -10.18
C ALA A 173 8.22 5.87 -11.36
N ALA A 174 7.02 5.38 -11.11
CA ALA A 174 6.00 5.18 -12.14
C ALA A 174 5.56 6.53 -12.76
N VAL A 175 5.44 7.59 -11.96
CA VAL A 175 5.13 8.96 -12.45
C VAL A 175 6.26 9.50 -13.34
N GLU A 176 7.54 9.26 -13.02
CA GLU A 176 8.66 9.65 -13.87
C GLU A 176 8.53 9.04 -15.27
N VAL A 177 8.12 7.78 -15.36
CA VAL A 177 7.86 7.10 -16.63
C VAL A 177 6.64 7.67 -17.34
N ALA A 178 5.52 7.87 -16.63
CA ALA A 178 4.31 8.44 -17.21
C ALA A 178 4.54 9.81 -17.86
N GLN A 179 5.49 10.58 -17.34
CA GLN A 179 5.86 11.91 -17.81
C GLN A 179 7.02 11.87 -18.82
N GLY A 180 7.49 10.69 -19.23
CA GLY A 180 8.58 10.53 -20.19
C GLY A 180 9.96 10.93 -19.67
N ARG A 181 10.12 11.17 -18.36
CA ARG A 181 11.43 11.50 -17.77
C ARG A 181 12.30 10.28 -17.53
N ALA A 182 11.68 9.11 -17.34
CA ALA A 182 12.37 7.82 -17.31
C ALA A 182 11.82 6.90 -18.40
N GLU A 183 12.67 6.02 -18.95
CA GLU A 183 12.26 5.06 -19.96
C GLU A 183 11.60 3.82 -19.33
N LEU A 184 12.19 3.31 -18.26
CA LEU A 184 11.68 2.17 -17.50
C LEU A 184 11.46 2.55 -16.04
N ALA A 185 10.44 1.95 -15.40
CA ALA A 185 10.37 1.90 -13.94
C ALA A 185 10.37 0.44 -13.47
N ILE A 186 11.15 0.18 -12.42
CA ILE A 186 11.16 -1.11 -11.71
C ILE A 186 10.53 -0.90 -10.34
N VAL A 187 9.28 -1.33 -10.22
CA VAL A 187 8.42 -1.01 -9.07
C VAL A 187 7.48 -2.18 -8.75
N PHE A 188 6.79 -2.13 -7.63
CA PHE A 188 5.69 -3.06 -7.43
C PHE A 188 4.61 -2.85 -8.51
N ILE A 189 4.04 -3.96 -8.99
CA ILE A 189 2.99 -3.92 -10.03
C ILE A 189 1.83 -3.00 -9.59
N SER A 190 1.46 -3.03 -8.31
CA SER A 190 0.40 -2.18 -7.75
C SER A 190 0.68 -0.68 -7.83
N GLU A 191 1.95 -0.29 -7.79
CA GLU A 191 2.35 1.12 -7.91
C GLU A 191 2.31 1.59 -9.36
N ALA A 192 2.67 0.70 -10.30
CA ALA A 192 2.58 0.97 -11.74
C ALA A 192 1.14 1.11 -12.22
N VAL A 193 0.28 0.14 -11.92
CA VAL A 193 -1.13 0.13 -12.40
C VAL A 193 -1.97 1.26 -11.80
N ALA A 194 -1.54 1.84 -10.69
CA ALA A 194 -2.20 2.97 -10.05
C ALA A 194 -1.89 4.34 -10.70
N VAL A 195 -1.01 4.41 -11.70
CA VAL A 195 -0.59 5.65 -12.35
C VAL A 195 -1.11 5.69 -13.78
N LYS A 196 -1.91 6.72 -14.12
CA LYS A 196 -2.36 6.98 -15.49
C LYS A 196 -1.17 7.30 -16.38
N GLY A 197 -1.20 6.84 -17.63
CA GLY A 197 -0.11 7.04 -18.59
C GLY A 197 1.06 6.07 -18.43
N VAL A 198 0.88 5.03 -17.62
CA VAL A 198 1.84 3.93 -17.46
C VAL A 198 1.25 2.64 -18.03
N LYS A 199 2.07 1.89 -18.76
CA LYS A 199 1.81 0.54 -19.21
C LYS A 199 2.78 -0.42 -18.53
N LEU A 200 2.27 -1.52 -18.00
CA LEU A 200 3.09 -2.60 -17.48
C LEU A 200 3.66 -3.40 -18.67
N ALA A 201 4.99 -3.46 -18.79
CA ALA A 201 5.67 -4.32 -19.75
C ALA A 201 5.53 -5.80 -19.37
N GLY A 202 5.61 -6.07 -18.06
CA GLY A 202 5.40 -7.40 -17.48
C GLY A 202 5.91 -7.47 -16.05
N PRO A 203 5.60 -8.58 -15.35
CA PRO A 203 6.27 -8.90 -14.09
C PRO A 203 7.76 -9.21 -14.35
N LEU A 204 8.58 -9.21 -13.31
CA LEU A 204 9.91 -9.81 -13.42
C LEU A 204 9.77 -11.29 -13.81
N PRO A 205 10.73 -11.86 -14.61
CA PRO A 205 10.75 -13.27 -14.92
C PRO A 205 10.65 -14.13 -13.66
N ALA A 206 9.95 -15.26 -13.72
CA ALA A 206 9.67 -16.11 -12.56
C ALA A 206 10.91 -16.46 -11.70
N PRO A 207 12.09 -16.77 -12.27
CA PRO A 207 13.29 -17.03 -11.47
C PRO A 207 13.86 -15.80 -10.75
N LEU A 208 13.46 -14.60 -11.18
CA LEU A 208 13.93 -13.32 -10.65
C LEU A 208 12.83 -12.58 -9.88
N GLN A 209 11.63 -13.16 -9.80
CA GLN A 209 10.50 -12.49 -9.13
C GLN A 209 10.64 -12.58 -7.63
N ASP A 210 10.30 -11.49 -6.96
CA ASP A 210 10.12 -11.42 -5.52
C ASP A 210 8.72 -10.89 -5.20
N TYR A 211 8.09 -11.51 -4.20
CA TYR A 211 6.76 -11.13 -3.77
C TYR A 211 6.80 -10.58 -2.35
N SER A 212 6.20 -9.42 -2.18
CA SER A 212 5.96 -8.86 -0.86
C SER A 212 4.52 -9.11 -0.43
N VAL A 213 4.34 -9.78 0.71
CA VAL A 213 3.04 -9.93 1.38
C VAL A 213 2.78 -8.69 2.22
N TYR A 214 1.56 -8.16 2.13
CA TYR A 214 1.08 -7.06 2.96
C TYR A 214 0.01 -7.55 3.92
N ALA A 215 0.12 -7.10 5.15
CA ALA A 215 -0.79 -7.45 6.24
C ALA A 215 -1.27 -6.19 6.94
N ALA A 216 -2.45 -6.28 7.54
CA ALA A 216 -3.03 -5.30 8.44
C ALA A 216 -2.99 -5.83 9.88
N ALA A 217 -2.75 -4.96 10.85
CA ALA A 217 -2.88 -5.29 12.27
C ALA A 217 -3.27 -4.05 13.09
N ILE A 218 -3.95 -4.28 14.21
CA ILE A 218 -4.46 -3.24 15.10
C ILE A 218 -3.44 -3.00 16.21
N PRO A 219 -2.87 -1.78 16.31
CA PRO A 219 -1.97 -1.45 17.42
C PRO A 219 -2.65 -1.68 18.79
N ALA A 220 -1.87 -2.12 19.78
CA ALA A 220 -2.35 -2.25 21.15
C ALA A 220 -2.78 -0.90 21.76
N SER A 221 -2.28 0.21 21.21
CA SER A 221 -2.60 1.59 21.58
C SER A 221 -3.74 2.21 20.76
N SER A 222 -4.44 1.42 19.92
CA SER A 222 -5.56 1.93 19.13
C SER A 222 -6.64 2.52 20.00
N THR A 223 -7.15 3.67 19.62
CA THR A 223 -8.28 4.36 20.29
C THR A 223 -9.63 3.93 19.78
N ASP A 224 -9.69 3.32 18.57
CA ASP A 224 -10.91 2.75 18.00
C ASP A 224 -10.63 1.37 17.35
N PRO A 225 -10.36 0.33 18.16
CA PRO A 225 -10.08 -1.00 17.65
C PRO A 225 -11.32 -1.66 17.00
N ALA A 226 -12.53 -1.17 17.28
CA ALA A 226 -13.75 -1.71 16.68
C ALA A 226 -13.89 -1.26 15.22
N ALA A 227 -13.74 0.03 14.94
CA ALA A 227 -13.73 0.56 13.58
C ALA A 227 -12.55 -0.02 12.77
N ALA A 228 -11.37 -0.15 13.37
CA ALA A 228 -10.22 -0.78 12.72
C ALA A 228 -10.52 -2.24 12.31
N ARG A 229 -11.12 -3.06 13.19
CA ARG A 229 -11.53 -4.44 12.85
C ARG A 229 -12.55 -4.48 11.71
N ALA A 230 -13.55 -3.61 11.76
CA ALA A 230 -14.57 -3.54 10.71
C ALA A 230 -13.95 -3.21 9.35
N PHE A 231 -13.01 -2.27 9.32
CA PHE A 231 -12.31 -1.92 8.08
C PHE A 231 -11.40 -3.05 7.59
N VAL A 232 -10.64 -3.71 8.46
CA VAL A 232 -9.83 -4.89 8.10
C VAL A 232 -10.70 -6.01 7.53
N ALA A 233 -11.85 -6.29 8.15
CA ALA A 233 -12.79 -7.29 7.64
C ALA A 233 -13.32 -6.92 6.24
N ALA A 234 -13.59 -5.64 5.99
CA ALA A 234 -13.95 -5.15 4.66
C ALA A 234 -12.82 -5.36 3.65
N LEU A 235 -11.57 -5.01 3.99
CA LEU A 235 -10.40 -5.19 3.13
C LEU A 235 -10.15 -6.66 2.77
N ALA A 236 -10.38 -7.58 3.70
CA ALA A 236 -10.16 -9.02 3.55
C ALA A 236 -11.38 -9.77 2.99
N SER A 237 -12.48 -9.08 2.70
CA SER A 237 -13.70 -9.73 2.22
C SER A 237 -13.53 -10.33 0.82
N ALA A 238 -14.31 -11.37 0.53
CA ALA A 238 -14.33 -12.00 -0.79
C ALA A 238 -14.71 -11.02 -1.91
N GLU A 239 -15.57 -10.04 -1.60
CA GLU A 239 -15.96 -8.97 -2.52
C GLU A 239 -14.74 -8.12 -2.95
N MET A 240 -13.79 -7.91 -2.05
CA MET A 240 -12.58 -7.14 -2.34
C MET A 240 -11.54 -7.93 -3.13
N ALA A 241 -11.59 -9.25 -3.18
CA ALA A 241 -10.58 -10.08 -3.84
C ALA A 241 -10.34 -9.69 -5.31
N GLU A 242 -11.39 -9.33 -6.04
CA GLU A 242 -11.25 -8.86 -7.45
C GLU A 242 -10.62 -7.46 -7.52
N ARG A 243 -10.92 -6.57 -6.57
CA ARG A 243 -10.27 -5.26 -6.51
C ARG A 243 -8.77 -5.38 -6.20
N TRP A 244 -8.38 -6.30 -5.31
CA TRP A 244 -6.98 -6.63 -5.07
C TRP A 244 -6.29 -7.08 -6.36
N ARG A 245 -6.88 -8.02 -7.11
CA ARG A 245 -6.31 -8.51 -8.39
C ARG A 245 -6.16 -7.39 -9.43
N ARG A 246 -7.18 -6.57 -9.63
CA ARG A 246 -7.14 -5.44 -10.60
C ARG A 246 -6.06 -4.41 -10.24
N ASN A 247 -5.70 -4.31 -8.97
CA ASN A 247 -4.62 -3.45 -8.50
C ASN A 247 -3.27 -4.17 -8.40
N GLY A 248 -3.11 -5.31 -9.09
CA GLY A 248 -1.83 -6.01 -9.22
C GLY A 248 -1.45 -6.89 -8.04
N PHE A 249 -2.39 -7.17 -7.14
CA PHE A 249 -2.16 -8.10 -6.03
C PHE A 249 -2.67 -9.50 -6.35
N GLU A 250 -2.02 -10.48 -5.76
CA GLU A 250 -2.45 -11.87 -5.71
C GLU A 250 -2.93 -12.20 -4.28
N PRO A 251 -3.74 -13.25 -4.09
CA PRO A 251 -4.08 -13.74 -2.75
C PRO A 251 -2.82 -13.99 -1.91
N PRO A 252 -2.85 -13.77 -0.59
CA PRO A 252 -1.75 -14.18 0.28
C PRO A 252 -1.59 -15.71 0.21
N LYS A 253 -0.35 -16.19 0.28
CA LYS A 253 -0.07 -17.64 0.32
C LYS A 253 0.01 -18.10 1.75
#